data_431de749d8062b3a28cb5a257aa3f817
#
_entry.id   431de749d8062b3a28cb5a257aa3f817
#
_cell.length_a   1.000
_cell.length_b   1.000
_cell.length_c   1.000
_cell.angle_alpha   90.00
_cell.angle_beta   90.00
_cell.angle_gamma   90.00
#
_symmetry.space_group_name_H-M   'P 1'
#
loop_
_entity.id
_entity.type
_entity.pdbx_description
1 polymer ?
#
loop_
_entity_poly.entity_id
_entity_poly.type
_entity_poly.pdbx_seq_one_letter_code
_entity_poly.pdbx_strand_id
1 'polypeptide(L)'
;GSEMCIRDRKGRRMTDIENRVVDEVEKVVKGKRDIIIKVYAAILAGGHILLEDIPGVGKTTLATAFARTLDMKYNRVQFTPDVLPSDIMGFSMYNAKNGEFEYREGSAFCNLFLADEINRTSPKTQSALLEIMEEKHVTVDAVTRELPQPFTVMATQNPVGSSGTQMLPESQLDRFMVRLSMGYPSHEAAVQILKGQEFVPMDSVERIVTRDELIGLQDKARTLSVHDSIFDYIVTLVEATRESELFSMGASPRGANALLRMSRAMAVLSGREYVVPGDIAEVFNDVLGHRVKLAARARANGMTVAEALDEVRSQVKVPRT
;
A
#
# COMPACT_ATOMS: atom_id res chain seq x y z
N GLY A 1 -22.44 -10.92 20.45
CA GLY A 1 -21.35 -10.69 21.35
C GLY A 1 -20.70 -9.37 21.01
N SER A 2 -20.59 -8.46 21.99
CA SER A 2 -19.88 -7.19 21.81
C SER A 2 -18.40 -7.50 21.58
N GLU A 3 -17.90 -7.33 20.35
CA GLU A 3 -16.48 -7.33 20.08
C GLU A 3 -15.84 -6.22 20.94
N MET A 4 -14.91 -6.61 21.81
CA MET A 4 -14.25 -5.71 22.74
C MET A 4 -13.27 -4.84 21.96
N CYS A 5 -13.64 -3.58 21.70
CA CYS A 5 -12.74 -2.61 21.07
C CYS A 5 -11.66 -2.14 22.04
N ILE A 6 -10.42 -2.36 21.69
CA ILE A 6 -9.25 -1.89 22.43
C ILE A 6 -8.79 -0.55 21.83
N ARG A 7 -8.38 0.41 22.65
CA ARG A 7 -7.79 1.67 22.19
C ARG A 7 -6.29 1.49 21.94
N ASP A 8 -5.81 1.90 20.76
CA ASP A 8 -4.38 1.99 20.49
C ASP A 8 -3.72 3.14 21.31
N ARG A 9 -2.37 3.26 21.22
CA ARG A 9 -1.61 4.31 21.93
C ARG A 9 -2.02 5.74 21.58
N LYS A 10 -2.73 5.96 20.46
CA LYS A 10 -3.30 7.26 20.03
C LYS A 10 -4.80 7.36 20.32
N GLY A 11 -5.40 6.38 21.04
CA GLY A 11 -6.81 6.39 21.40
C GLY A 11 -7.76 5.89 20.30
N ARG A 12 -7.25 5.32 19.20
CA ARG A 12 -8.07 4.67 18.17
C ARG A 12 -8.72 3.42 18.76
N ARG A 13 -9.99 3.22 18.42
CA ARG A 13 -10.67 1.96 18.72
C ARG A 13 -10.41 1.02 17.53
N MET A 14 -9.90 -0.17 17.80
CA MET A 14 -9.76 -1.26 16.83
C MET A 14 -10.42 -2.50 17.41
N THR A 15 -10.83 -3.44 16.55
CA THR A 15 -11.30 -4.74 17.02
C THR A 15 -10.14 -5.54 17.60
N ASP A 16 -10.44 -6.60 18.34
CA ASP A 16 -9.42 -7.43 18.97
C ASP A 16 -8.52 -8.12 17.93
N ILE A 17 -9.12 -8.63 16.85
CA ILE A 17 -8.37 -9.32 15.78
C ILE A 17 -7.43 -8.35 15.07
N GLU A 18 -7.91 -7.17 14.66
CA GLU A 18 -7.12 -6.17 13.96
C GLU A 18 -5.97 -5.65 14.83
N ASN A 19 -6.21 -5.46 16.14
CA ASN A 19 -5.13 -5.12 17.07
C ASN A 19 -4.07 -6.23 17.13
N ARG A 20 -4.49 -7.50 17.23
CA ARG A 20 -3.55 -8.63 17.25
C ARG A 20 -2.71 -8.71 15.99
N VAL A 21 -3.28 -8.45 14.79
CA VAL A 21 -2.51 -8.37 13.55
C VAL A 21 -1.45 -7.27 13.63
N VAL A 22 -1.84 -6.07 14.07
CA VAL A 22 -0.93 -4.93 14.19
C VAL A 22 0.15 -5.19 15.25
N ASP A 23 -0.21 -5.74 16.41
CA ASP A 23 0.71 -6.06 17.50
C ASP A 23 1.73 -7.13 17.05
N GLU A 24 1.27 -8.11 16.26
CA GLU A 24 2.12 -9.17 15.75
C GLU A 24 3.18 -8.64 14.78
N VAL A 25 2.78 -7.77 13.85
CA VAL A 25 3.71 -7.10 12.93
C VAL A 25 4.64 -6.14 13.69
N GLU A 26 4.14 -5.45 14.71
CA GLU A 26 4.93 -4.50 15.53
C GLU A 26 6.02 -5.19 16.35
N LYS A 27 5.93 -6.51 16.61
CA LYS A 27 7.02 -7.28 17.24
C LYS A 27 8.35 -7.15 16.49
N VAL A 28 8.30 -7.15 15.16
CA VAL A 28 9.49 -7.11 14.29
C VAL A 28 9.70 -5.77 13.59
N VAL A 29 8.68 -4.90 13.55
CA VAL A 29 8.74 -3.53 12.96
C VAL A 29 8.35 -2.51 14.02
N LYS A 30 9.23 -2.31 15.01
CA LYS A 30 8.90 -1.54 16.20
C LYS A 30 8.75 -0.04 15.96
N GLY A 31 7.79 0.55 16.69
CA GLY A 31 7.56 1.99 16.70
C GLY A 31 6.94 2.55 15.41
N LYS A 32 6.40 1.68 14.54
CA LYS A 32 5.80 2.05 13.26
C LYS A 32 4.30 1.72 13.19
N ARG A 33 3.63 1.68 14.33
CA ARG A 33 2.23 1.28 14.44
C ARG A 33 1.30 1.97 13.45
N ASP A 34 1.46 3.29 13.24
CA ASP A 34 0.63 4.04 12.29
C ASP A 34 0.81 3.54 10.85
N ILE A 35 2.05 3.27 10.45
CA ILE A 35 2.36 2.76 9.12
C ILE A 35 1.83 1.33 8.96
N ILE A 36 1.98 0.50 9.99
CA ILE A 36 1.45 -0.88 10.02
C ILE A 36 -0.07 -0.84 9.81
N ILE A 37 -0.80 0.02 10.52
CA ILE A 37 -2.26 0.19 10.37
C ILE A 37 -2.61 0.61 8.94
N LYS A 38 -1.91 1.58 8.35
CA LYS A 38 -2.16 2.06 6.99
C LYS A 38 -1.85 1.01 5.92
N VAL A 39 -0.78 0.23 6.09
CA VAL A 39 -0.46 -0.91 5.23
C VAL A 39 -1.55 -1.98 5.33
N TYR A 40 -1.99 -2.31 6.53
CA TYR A 40 -3.07 -3.26 6.74
C TYR A 40 -4.38 -2.77 6.10
N ALA A 41 -4.74 -1.49 6.30
CA ALA A 41 -5.89 -0.89 5.64
C ALA A 41 -5.79 -0.96 4.11
N ALA A 42 -4.62 -0.74 3.53
CA ALA A 42 -4.41 -0.84 2.08
C ALA A 42 -4.57 -2.30 1.58
N ILE A 43 -4.10 -3.29 2.34
CA ILE A 43 -4.32 -4.71 2.05
C ILE A 43 -5.82 -5.04 2.11
N LEU A 44 -6.54 -4.59 3.14
CA LEU A 44 -8.00 -4.78 3.27
C LEU A 44 -8.78 -4.07 2.17
N ALA A 45 -8.32 -2.89 1.74
CA ALA A 45 -8.88 -2.20 0.60
C ALA A 45 -8.59 -2.91 -0.74
N GLY A 46 -7.80 -4.00 -0.75
CA GLY A 46 -7.36 -4.72 -1.95
C GLY A 46 -6.50 -3.84 -2.86
N GLY A 47 -5.72 -2.92 -2.27
CA GLY A 47 -4.88 -1.97 -2.99
C GLY A 47 -3.41 -2.36 -2.99
N HIS A 48 -2.62 -1.63 -3.79
CA HIS A 48 -1.17 -1.77 -3.87
C HIS A 48 -0.50 -0.61 -3.14
N ILE A 49 0.68 -0.83 -2.58
CA ILE A 49 1.35 0.06 -1.65
C ILE A 49 2.70 0.47 -2.23
N LEU A 50 2.97 1.77 -2.22
CA LEU A 50 4.29 2.30 -2.54
C LEU A 50 4.98 2.77 -1.26
N LEU A 51 6.14 2.19 -0.96
CA LEU A 51 7.00 2.62 0.15
C LEU A 51 8.15 3.46 -0.40
N GLU A 52 8.18 4.73 -0.04
CA GLU A 52 9.21 5.66 -0.49
C GLU A 52 10.14 6.03 0.67
N ASP A 53 11.28 5.39 0.72
CA ASP A 53 12.25 5.53 1.82
C ASP A 53 13.67 5.20 1.40
N ILE A 54 14.60 5.63 2.23
CA ILE A 54 16.00 5.21 2.17
C ILE A 54 16.14 3.69 2.38
N PRO A 55 17.22 3.07 1.90
CA PRO A 55 17.51 1.67 2.18
C PRO A 55 17.66 1.38 3.68
N GLY A 56 17.33 0.14 4.10
CA GLY A 56 17.63 -0.33 5.46
C GLY A 56 16.61 0.01 6.55
N VAL A 57 15.46 0.63 6.22
CA VAL A 57 14.44 1.00 7.23
C VAL A 57 13.46 -0.13 7.59
N GLY A 58 13.66 -1.37 7.10
CA GLY A 58 12.83 -2.51 7.46
C GLY A 58 11.66 -2.80 6.51
N LYS A 59 11.68 -2.30 5.25
CA LYS A 59 10.61 -2.55 4.26
C LYS A 59 10.37 -4.04 4.00
N THR A 60 11.43 -4.82 3.83
CA THR A 60 11.36 -6.28 3.65
C THR A 60 10.78 -6.98 4.89
N THR A 61 11.22 -6.56 6.08
CA THR A 61 10.72 -7.08 7.36
C THR A 61 9.22 -6.85 7.48
N LEU A 62 8.73 -5.64 7.13
CA LEU A 62 7.31 -5.28 7.13
C LEU A 62 6.49 -6.19 6.20
N ALA A 63 6.95 -6.37 4.95
CA ALA A 63 6.26 -7.22 3.98
C ALA A 63 6.21 -8.69 4.43
N THR A 64 7.33 -9.23 4.91
CA THR A 64 7.41 -10.62 5.38
C THR A 64 6.53 -10.83 6.63
N ALA A 65 6.50 -9.88 7.56
CA ALA A 65 5.65 -9.95 8.74
C ALA A 65 4.16 -10.00 8.36
N PHE A 66 3.71 -9.12 7.47
CA PHE A 66 2.32 -9.17 6.97
C PHE A 66 1.99 -10.47 6.26
N ALA A 67 2.90 -10.98 5.43
CA ALA A 67 2.69 -12.24 4.72
C ALA A 67 2.46 -13.40 5.70
N ARG A 68 3.24 -13.47 6.78
CA ARG A 68 3.09 -14.50 7.82
C ARG A 68 1.81 -14.30 8.64
N THR A 69 1.57 -13.09 9.11
CA THR A 69 0.43 -12.78 9.97
C THR A 69 -0.92 -12.99 9.27
N LEU A 70 -0.96 -12.77 7.95
CA LEU A 70 -2.17 -12.88 7.11
C LEU A 70 -2.21 -14.14 6.21
N ASP A 71 -1.35 -15.13 6.47
CA ASP A 71 -1.31 -16.40 5.72
C ASP A 71 -1.18 -16.23 4.20
N MET A 72 -0.33 -15.32 3.76
CA MET A 72 -0.14 -15.00 2.35
C MET A 72 1.14 -15.64 1.80
N LYS A 73 1.06 -16.27 0.63
CA LYS A 73 2.25 -16.67 -0.14
C LYS A 73 3.03 -15.40 -0.51
N TYR A 74 4.31 -15.34 -0.14
CA TYR A 74 5.17 -14.17 -0.31
C TYR A 74 6.27 -14.44 -1.32
N ASN A 75 6.47 -13.50 -2.24
CA ASN A 75 7.63 -13.45 -3.12
C ASN A 75 8.27 -12.06 -3.08
N ARG A 76 9.59 -12.00 -3.24
CA ARG A 76 10.36 -10.77 -3.37
C ARG A 76 11.22 -10.81 -4.62
N VAL A 77 11.22 -9.71 -5.36
CA VAL A 77 12.16 -9.44 -6.44
C VAL A 77 12.85 -8.12 -6.18
N GLN A 78 14.18 -8.15 -6.18
CA GLN A 78 15.03 -6.95 -6.21
C GLN A 78 15.12 -6.49 -7.65
N PHE A 79 14.52 -5.34 -7.97
CA PHE A 79 14.52 -4.82 -9.33
C PHE A 79 15.89 -4.22 -9.66
N THR A 80 16.49 -4.75 -10.71
CA THR A 80 17.74 -4.29 -11.34
C THR A 80 17.48 -4.08 -12.83
N PRO A 81 18.38 -3.44 -13.59
CA PRO A 81 18.23 -3.30 -15.04
C PRO A 81 18.10 -4.64 -15.78
N ASP A 82 18.58 -5.73 -15.21
CA ASP A 82 18.59 -7.07 -15.83
C ASP A 82 17.27 -7.84 -15.63
N VAL A 83 16.39 -7.40 -14.72
CA VAL A 83 15.10 -8.05 -14.48
C VAL A 83 14.19 -7.88 -15.69
N LEU A 84 13.72 -9.01 -16.22
CA LEU A 84 12.86 -9.07 -17.40
C LEU A 84 11.37 -9.20 -17.02
N PRO A 85 10.44 -8.80 -17.88
CA PRO A 85 9.01 -9.07 -17.69
C PRO A 85 8.70 -10.56 -17.46
N SER A 86 9.41 -11.47 -18.13
CA SER A 86 9.26 -12.92 -17.98
C SER A 86 9.61 -13.43 -16.58
N ASP A 87 10.50 -12.76 -15.85
CA ASP A 87 10.84 -13.12 -14.45
C ASP A 87 9.66 -12.87 -13.51
N ILE A 88 8.81 -11.91 -13.88
CA ILE A 88 7.62 -11.52 -13.13
C ILE A 88 6.40 -12.33 -13.58
N MET A 89 6.17 -12.38 -14.88
CA MET A 89 4.98 -12.98 -15.49
C MET A 89 5.09 -14.50 -15.69
N GLY A 90 6.31 -15.01 -15.80
CA GLY A 90 6.58 -16.38 -16.25
C GLY A 90 6.83 -16.48 -17.76
N PHE A 91 7.14 -17.67 -18.20
CA PHE A 91 7.45 -17.98 -19.60
C PHE A 91 7.20 -19.46 -19.91
N SER A 92 7.00 -19.78 -21.18
CA SER A 92 6.94 -21.18 -21.62
C SER A 92 8.32 -21.67 -22.02
N MET A 93 8.65 -22.87 -21.56
CA MET A 93 9.91 -23.56 -21.86
C MET A 93 9.61 -24.88 -22.55
N TYR A 94 10.34 -25.17 -23.63
CA TYR A 94 10.22 -26.46 -24.31
C TYR A 94 10.82 -27.57 -23.45
N ASN A 95 10.01 -28.59 -23.16
CA ASN A 95 10.44 -29.79 -22.46
C ASN A 95 10.79 -30.88 -23.47
N ALA A 96 12.08 -31.11 -23.68
CA ALA A 96 12.57 -32.09 -24.65
C ALA A 96 12.19 -33.57 -24.33
N LYS A 97 11.75 -33.85 -23.09
CA LYS A 97 11.36 -35.21 -22.68
C LYS A 97 9.98 -35.61 -23.18
N ASN A 98 9.05 -34.68 -23.18
CA ASN A 98 7.67 -34.91 -23.63
C ASN A 98 7.32 -34.21 -24.95
N GLY A 99 8.21 -33.35 -25.47
CA GLY A 99 8.00 -32.62 -26.74
C GLY A 99 7.02 -31.48 -26.65
N GLU A 100 6.68 -31.01 -25.46
CA GLU A 100 5.67 -29.98 -25.19
C GLU A 100 6.28 -28.70 -24.60
N PHE A 101 5.57 -27.58 -24.76
CA PHE A 101 5.88 -26.34 -24.06
C PHE A 101 5.20 -26.35 -22.68
N GLU A 102 5.99 -26.20 -21.64
CA GLU A 102 5.52 -26.09 -20.26
C GLU A 102 5.66 -24.65 -19.77
N TYR A 103 4.57 -24.11 -19.23
CA TYR A 103 4.62 -22.80 -18.60
C TYR A 103 5.29 -22.87 -17.23
N ARG A 104 6.21 -21.95 -17.00
CA ARG A 104 6.85 -21.72 -15.71
C ARG A 104 6.33 -20.42 -15.11
N GLU A 105 5.69 -20.52 -13.93
CA GLU A 105 5.18 -19.36 -13.19
C GLU A 105 6.29 -18.37 -12.88
N GLY A 106 6.02 -17.08 -13.08
CA GLY A 106 6.88 -16.01 -12.66
C GLY A 106 6.70 -15.67 -11.17
N SER A 107 7.50 -14.72 -10.71
CA SER A 107 7.52 -14.32 -9.30
C SER A 107 6.22 -13.65 -8.82
N ALA A 108 5.37 -13.15 -9.72
CA ALA A 108 4.09 -12.54 -9.37
C ALA A 108 3.03 -13.58 -8.90
N PHE A 109 3.26 -14.90 -9.08
CA PHE A 109 2.33 -15.93 -8.62
C PHE A 109 2.41 -16.14 -7.09
N CYS A 110 1.98 -15.11 -6.36
CA CYS A 110 1.91 -15.07 -4.90
C CYS A 110 0.77 -14.15 -4.45
N ASN A 111 0.55 -14.05 -3.13
CA ASN A 111 -0.47 -13.17 -2.57
C ASN A 111 0.10 -11.79 -2.19
N LEU A 112 1.33 -11.76 -1.69
CA LEU A 112 2.05 -10.52 -1.38
C LEU A 112 3.37 -10.50 -2.16
N PHE A 113 3.45 -9.60 -3.13
CA PHE A 113 4.63 -9.42 -3.97
C PHE A 113 5.40 -8.18 -3.55
N LEU A 114 6.63 -8.35 -3.04
CA LEU A 114 7.53 -7.24 -2.75
C LEU A 114 8.38 -6.93 -3.98
N ALA A 115 8.06 -5.82 -4.65
CA ALA A 115 8.82 -5.25 -5.76
C ALA A 115 9.83 -4.24 -5.22
N ASP A 116 11.04 -4.71 -4.90
CA ASP A 116 12.04 -3.88 -4.22
C ASP A 116 12.85 -3.06 -5.22
N GLU A 117 12.93 -1.72 -5.01
CA GLU A 117 13.60 -0.74 -5.88
C GLU A 117 13.07 -0.72 -7.34
N ILE A 118 11.73 -0.67 -7.49
CA ILE A 118 11.05 -0.71 -8.81
C ILE A 118 11.57 0.36 -9.80
N ASN A 119 12.10 1.46 -9.30
CA ASN A 119 12.62 2.57 -10.11
C ASN A 119 14.04 2.32 -10.68
N ARG A 120 14.60 1.12 -10.49
CA ARG A 120 15.91 0.71 -11.06
C ARG A 120 15.80 -0.18 -12.28
N THR A 121 14.63 -0.73 -12.58
CA THR A 121 14.44 -1.61 -13.74
C THR A 121 14.01 -0.85 -14.99
N SER A 122 13.96 -1.56 -16.13
CA SER A 122 13.55 -0.99 -17.41
C SER A 122 12.06 -0.56 -17.40
N PRO A 123 11.67 0.46 -18.19
CA PRO A 123 10.26 0.84 -18.33
C PRO A 123 9.35 -0.29 -18.78
N LYS A 124 9.88 -1.24 -19.57
CA LYS A 124 9.14 -2.41 -20.04
C LYS A 124 8.77 -3.34 -18.87
N THR A 125 9.71 -3.58 -17.98
CA THR A 125 9.49 -4.43 -16.79
C THR A 125 8.57 -3.73 -15.78
N GLN A 126 8.72 -2.40 -15.60
CA GLN A 126 7.78 -1.59 -14.80
C GLN A 126 6.35 -1.70 -15.34
N SER A 127 6.16 -1.54 -16.66
CA SER A 127 4.85 -1.62 -17.30
C SER A 127 4.20 -2.99 -17.12
N ALA A 128 4.97 -4.08 -17.24
CA ALA A 128 4.47 -5.43 -17.00
C ALA A 128 3.96 -5.62 -15.56
N LEU A 129 4.70 -5.15 -14.56
CA LEU A 129 4.24 -5.23 -13.17
C LEU A 129 2.97 -4.40 -12.96
N LEU A 130 2.93 -3.18 -13.49
CA LEU A 130 1.78 -2.29 -13.34
C LEU A 130 0.52 -2.81 -14.06
N GLU A 131 0.67 -3.54 -15.16
CA GLU A 131 -0.42 -4.24 -15.83
C GLU A 131 -0.97 -5.36 -14.94
N ILE A 132 -0.11 -6.20 -14.39
CA ILE A 132 -0.49 -7.27 -13.45
C ILE A 132 -1.22 -6.71 -12.20
N MET A 133 -0.79 -5.55 -11.70
CA MET A 133 -1.45 -4.89 -10.56
C MET A 133 -2.89 -4.51 -10.89
N GLU A 134 -3.16 -4.08 -12.10
CA GLU A 134 -4.48 -3.62 -12.53
C GLU A 134 -5.39 -4.79 -12.91
N GLU A 135 -4.86 -5.70 -13.73
CA GLU A 135 -5.62 -6.80 -14.35
C GLU A 135 -5.75 -8.03 -13.43
N LYS A 136 -4.82 -8.21 -12.47
CA LYS A 136 -4.73 -9.38 -11.57
C LYS A 136 -4.59 -10.73 -12.29
N HIS A 137 -4.16 -10.70 -13.52
CA HIS A 137 -3.83 -11.88 -14.32
C HIS A 137 -2.60 -11.62 -15.20
N VAL A 138 -2.02 -12.66 -15.75
CA VAL A 138 -0.94 -12.59 -16.74
C VAL A 138 -1.36 -13.30 -17.99
N THR A 139 -0.98 -12.76 -19.17
CA THR A 139 -1.21 -13.41 -20.46
C THR A 139 0.13 -13.71 -21.11
N VAL A 140 0.45 -15.00 -21.24
CA VAL A 140 1.67 -15.49 -21.88
C VAL A 140 1.28 -16.52 -22.92
N ASP A 141 1.81 -16.40 -24.13
CA ASP A 141 1.51 -17.29 -25.29
C ASP A 141 0.01 -17.41 -25.56
N ALA A 142 -0.71 -16.26 -25.52
CA ALA A 142 -2.16 -16.17 -25.69
C ALA A 142 -3.00 -16.94 -24.64
N VAL A 143 -2.39 -17.39 -23.55
CA VAL A 143 -3.09 -18.04 -22.42
C VAL A 143 -3.09 -17.09 -21.23
N THR A 144 -4.29 -16.72 -20.77
CA THR A 144 -4.50 -15.91 -19.57
C THR A 144 -4.53 -16.79 -18.33
N ARG A 145 -3.81 -16.38 -17.29
CA ARG A 145 -3.69 -17.10 -16.02
C ARG A 145 -3.94 -16.13 -14.87
N GLU A 146 -4.93 -16.45 -14.05
CA GLU A 146 -5.28 -15.67 -12.85
C GLU A 146 -4.18 -15.74 -11.79
N LEU A 147 -3.91 -14.62 -11.14
CA LEU A 147 -3.01 -14.58 -9.98
C LEU A 147 -3.74 -15.06 -8.72
N PRO A 148 -3.01 -15.68 -7.77
CA PRO A 148 -3.58 -16.06 -6.47
C PRO A 148 -4.24 -14.86 -5.76
N GLN A 149 -5.47 -15.03 -5.25
CA GLN A 149 -6.16 -14.00 -4.51
C GLN A 149 -6.08 -14.27 -2.98
N PRO A 150 -6.01 -13.20 -2.16
CA PRO A 150 -5.84 -11.80 -2.54
C PRO A 150 -4.46 -11.54 -3.16
N PHE A 151 -4.36 -10.55 -4.04
CA PHE A 151 -3.09 -10.14 -4.64
C PHE A 151 -2.77 -8.69 -4.29
N THR A 152 -1.66 -8.48 -3.61
CA THR A 152 -1.16 -7.15 -3.23
C THR A 152 0.29 -7.00 -3.62
N VAL A 153 0.63 -5.90 -4.28
CA VAL A 153 2.01 -5.49 -4.53
C VAL A 153 2.40 -4.44 -3.51
N MET A 154 3.51 -4.67 -2.84
CA MET A 154 4.23 -3.68 -2.04
C MET A 154 5.49 -3.31 -2.82
N ALA A 155 5.48 -2.15 -3.46
CA ALA A 155 6.64 -1.67 -4.21
C ALA A 155 7.46 -0.73 -3.34
N THR A 156 8.78 -0.75 -3.51
CA THR A 156 9.66 0.22 -2.89
C THR A 156 10.36 1.07 -3.95
N GLN A 157 10.56 2.33 -3.64
CA GLN A 157 11.45 3.20 -4.41
C GLN A 157 12.32 4.03 -3.47
N ASN A 158 13.55 4.28 -3.91
CA ASN A 158 14.42 5.20 -3.20
C ASN A 158 14.14 6.63 -3.70
N PRO A 159 14.10 7.63 -2.81
CA PRO A 159 13.96 9.02 -3.23
C PRO A 159 15.13 9.45 -4.13
N VAL A 160 14.91 10.51 -4.88
CA VAL A 160 15.79 11.05 -5.91
C VAL A 160 17.23 11.22 -5.43
N GLY A 161 18.21 10.74 -6.24
CA GLY A 161 19.63 10.99 -6.02
C GLY A 161 20.53 9.77 -6.14
N SER A 162 19.99 8.56 -6.21
CA SER A 162 20.80 7.36 -6.48
C SER A 162 21.06 7.24 -7.99
N SER A 163 22.32 7.09 -8.37
CA SER A 163 22.75 6.88 -9.77
C SER A 163 21.99 5.69 -10.39
N GLY A 164 21.42 5.88 -11.57
CA GLY A 164 20.73 4.82 -12.31
C GLY A 164 19.26 4.61 -11.95
N THR A 165 18.62 5.52 -11.21
CA THR A 165 17.18 5.44 -10.91
C THR A 165 16.37 6.32 -11.86
N GLN A 166 15.28 5.79 -12.41
CA GLN A 166 14.30 6.52 -13.18
C GLN A 166 13.00 6.62 -12.40
N MET A 167 12.55 7.86 -12.12
CA MET A 167 11.29 8.07 -11.42
C MET A 167 10.12 7.47 -12.19
N LEU A 168 9.18 6.86 -11.45
CA LEU A 168 7.92 6.40 -12.03
C LEU A 168 7.12 7.61 -12.54
N PRO A 169 6.57 7.55 -13.77
CA PRO A 169 5.65 8.57 -14.26
C PRO A 169 4.40 8.69 -13.38
N GLU A 170 3.81 9.89 -13.35
CA GLU A 170 2.61 10.19 -12.54
C GLU A 170 1.44 9.23 -12.81
N SER A 171 1.23 8.85 -14.08
CA SER A 171 0.20 7.88 -14.49
C SER A 171 0.45 6.46 -13.94
N GLN A 172 1.68 6.13 -13.64
CA GLN A 172 2.07 4.85 -13.02
C GLN A 172 1.95 4.92 -11.50
N LEU A 173 2.31 6.05 -10.89
CA LEU A 173 2.13 6.29 -9.46
C LEU A 173 0.65 6.23 -9.04
N ASP A 174 -0.26 6.71 -9.89
CA ASP A 174 -1.71 6.70 -9.64
C ASP A 174 -2.31 5.29 -9.47
N ARG A 175 -1.61 4.23 -9.88
CA ARG A 175 -2.03 2.83 -9.68
C ARG A 175 -1.82 2.32 -8.25
N PHE A 176 -0.91 2.92 -7.49
CA PHE A 176 -0.73 2.62 -6.08
C PHE A 176 -1.83 3.28 -5.26
N MET A 177 -2.44 2.54 -4.35
CA MET A 177 -3.51 3.06 -3.49
C MET A 177 -3.00 4.10 -2.51
N VAL A 178 -1.87 3.83 -1.88
CA VAL A 178 -1.20 4.70 -0.92
C VAL A 178 0.29 4.80 -1.22
N ARG A 179 0.86 5.97 -0.90
CA ARG A 179 2.29 6.16 -0.79
C ARG A 179 2.64 6.45 0.67
N LEU A 180 3.46 5.60 1.26
CA LEU A 180 3.84 5.65 2.66
C LEU A 180 5.35 5.76 2.81
N SER A 181 5.78 6.36 3.91
CA SER A 181 7.19 6.42 4.33
C SER A 181 7.32 5.85 5.74
N MET A 182 8.22 4.90 5.92
CA MET A 182 8.54 4.37 7.24
C MET A 182 9.38 5.36 8.06
N GLY A 183 10.17 6.20 7.36
CA GLY A 183 11.09 7.13 8.00
C GLY A 183 12.16 6.44 8.84
N TYR A 184 13.03 7.24 9.45
CA TYR A 184 14.05 6.72 10.37
C TYR A 184 13.43 6.12 11.64
N PRO A 185 14.11 5.15 12.29
CA PRO A 185 13.71 4.68 13.60
C PRO A 185 13.78 5.84 14.62
N SER A 186 12.97 5.79 15.68
CA SER A 186 13.11 6.73 16.81
C SER A 186 14.49 6.55 17.45
N HIS A 187 14.93 7.54 18.24
CA HIS A 187 16.21 7.45 18.95
C HIS A 187 16.27 6.19 19.83
N GLU A 188 15.20 5.90 20.56
CA GLU A 188 15.09 4.72 21.42
C GLU A 188 15.19 3.42 20.61
N ALA A 189 14.45 3.34 19.49
CA ALA A 189 14.49 2.19 18.61
C ALA A 189 15.89 2.00 17.99
N ALA A 190 16.54 3.08 17.55
CA ALA A 190 17.89 3.03 17.01
C ALA A 190 18.91 2.54 18.07
N VAL A 191 18.81 2.98 19.31
CA VAL A 191 19.64 2.50 20.43
C VAL A 191 19.42 1.00 20.67
N GLN A 192 18.18 0.52 20.64
CA GLN A 192 17.88 -0.90 20.85
C GLN A 192 18.43 -1.75 19.70
N ILE A 193 18.27 -1.31 18.45
CA ILE A 193 18.87 -1.96 17.27
C ILE A 193 20.40 -2.11 17.45
N LEU A 194 21.08 -1.04 17.86
CA LEU A 194 22.52 -1.07 18.09
C LEU A 194 22.93 -2.03 19.24
N LYS A 195 22.09 -2.16 20.26
CA LYS A 195 22.33 -3.11 21.37
C LYS A 195 22.08 -4.58 20.97
N GLY A 196 21.60 -4.85 19.77
CA GLY A 196 21.23 -6.20 19.33
C GLY A 196 20.05 -6.80 20.12
N GLN A 197 19.31 -5.98 20.87
CA GLN A 197 18.21 -6.44 21.74
C GLN A 197 16.88 -6.64 20.99
N GLU A 198 16.84 -6.37 19.68
CA GLU A 198 15.59 -6.30 18.91
C GLU A 198 15.40 -7.35 17.83
N PHE A 199 16.28 -8.30 17.70
CA PHE A 199 16.01 -9.39 16.76
C PHE A 199 15.03 -10.38 17.36
N VAL A 200 13.74 -9.97 17.39
CA VAL A 200 12.66 -10.96 17.45
C VAL A 200 12.76 -11.75 16.15
N PRO A 201 13.05 -13.05 16.21
CA PRO A 201 13.17 -13.85 14.99
C PRO A 201 11.87 -13.75 14.16
N MET A 202 11.99 -13.58 12.85
CA MET A 202 10.81 -13.56 11.97
C MET A 202 9.96 -14.83 12.13
N ASP A 203 10.58 -15.94 12.54
CA ASP A 203 9.88 -17.20 12.80
C ASP A 203 8.97 -17.18 14.02
N SER A 204 9.10 -16.18 14.90
CA SER A 204 8.17 -15.98 16.04
C SER A 204 6.93 -15.18 15.66
N VAL A 205 6.83 -14.64 14.44
CA VAL A 205 5.62 -13.99 13.95
C VAL A 205 4.58 -15.04 13.64
N GLU A 206 3.46 -14.98 14.35
CA GLU A 206 2.38 -15.94 14.27
C GLU A 206 1.35 -15.53 13.21
N ARG A 207 0.68 -16.53 12.64
CA ARG A 207 -0.50 -16.31 11.81
C ARG A 207 -1.67 -15.92 12.71
N ILE A 208 -2.28 -14.78 12.46
CA ILE A 208 -3.46 -14.28 13.19
C ILE A 208 -4.73 -14.43 12.37
N VAL A 209 -4.64 -14.21 11.05
CA VAL A 209 -5.75 -14.27 10.11
C VAL A 209 -5.39 -15.24 9.00
N THR A 210 -6.30 -16.15 8.66
CA THR A 210 -6.15 -17.04 7.51
C THR A 210 -6.42 -16.26 6.22
N ARG A 211 -5.96 -16.79 5.10
CA ARG A 211 -6.22 -16.19 3.79
C ARG A 211 -7.72 -16.04 3.49
N ASP A 212 -8.54 -17.02 3.86
CA ASP A 212 -9.98 -16.99 3.62
C ASP A 212 -10.68 -15.94 4.51
N GLU A 213 -10.25 -15.80 5.77
CA GLU A 213 -10.72 -14.72 6.64
C GLU A 213 -10.29 -13.33 6.10
N LEU A 214 -9.07 -13.21 5.54
CA LEU A 214 -8.63 -11.97 4.91
C LEU A 214 -9.51 -11.59 3.70
N ILE A 215 -9.87 -12.55 2.87
CA ILE A 215 -10.81 -12.33 1.75
C ILE A 215 -12.18 -11.86 2.30
N GLY A 216 -12.67 -12.48 3.35
CA GLY A 216 -13.91 -12.06 4.02
C GLY A 216 -13.86 -10.64 4.57
N LEU A 217 -12.72 -10.23 5.15
CA LEU A 217 -12.49 -8.85 5.61
C LEU A 217 -12.41 -7.85 4.43
N GLN A 218 -11.80 -8.24 3.31
CA GLN A 218 -11.78 -7.42 2.09
C GLN A 218 -13.19 -7.23 1.52
N ASP A 219 -14.02 -8.28 1.51
CA ASP A 219 -15.41 -8.21 1.07
C ASP A 219 -16.25 -7.33 2.00
N LYS A 220 -16.06 -7.47 3.33
CA LYS A 220 -16.68 -6.58 4.32
C LYS A 220 -16.30 -5.11 4.06
N ALA A 221 -15.02 -4.82 3.84
CA ALA A 221 -14.58 -3.47 3.52
C ALA A 221 -15.19 -2.95 2.21
N ARG A 222 -15.28 -3.79 1.17
CA ARG A 222 -15.83 -3.43 -0.14
C ARG A 222 -17.31 -3.06 -0.07
N THR A 223 -18.09 -3.77 0.76
CA THR A 223 -19.55 -3.64 0.87
C THR A 223 -20.01 -2.73 2.01
N LEU A 224 -19.06 -2.21 2.82
CA LEU A 224 -19.36 -1.36 3.97
C LEU A 224 -20.24 -0.16 3.56
N SER A 225 -21.25 0.13 4.37
CA SER A 225 -22.18 1.23 4.12
C SER A 225 -21.48 2.60 4.17
N VAL A 226 -21.87 3.48 3.25
CA VAL A 226 -21.36 4.85 3.16
C VAL A 226 -22.52 5.78 2.95
N HIS A 227 -22.66 6.79 3.78
CA HIS A 227 -23.71 7.79 3.66
C HIS A 227 -23.42 8.74 2.47
N ASP A 228 -24.46 9.24 1.79
CA ASP A 228 -24.32 10.09 0.62
C ASP A 228 -23.46 11.34 0.88
N SER A 229 -23.57 11.93 2.07
CA SER A 229 -22.74 13.09 2.46
C SER A 229 -21.23 12.79 2.50
N ILE A 230 -20.85 11.52 2.67
CA ILE A 230 -19.45 11.10 2.62
C ILE A 230 -18.95 11.01 1.17
N PHE A 231 -19.81 10.54 0.24
CA PHE A 231 -19.48 10.57 -1.18
C PHE A 231 -19.29 12.01 -1.67
N ASP A 232 -20.22 12.92 -1.33
CA ASP A 232 -20.11 14.34 -1.66
C ASP A 232 -18.83 14.95 -1.06
N TYR A 233 -18.51 14.62 0.18
CA TYR A 233 -17.31 15.12 0.84
C TYR A 233 -16.03 14.67 0.14
N ILE A 234 -15.92 13.39 -0.24
CA ILE A 234 -14.77 12.86 -1.00
C ILE A 234 -14.65 13.57 -2.35
N VAL A 235 -15.74 13.74 -3.07
CA VAL A 235 -15.74 14.43 -4.37
C VAL A 235 -15.30 15.86 -4.21
N THR A 236 -15.89 16.61 -3.25
CA THR A 236 -15.53 17.99 -2.96
C THR A 236 -14.05 18.15 -2.59
N LEU A 237 -13.49 17.24 -1.78
CA LEU A 237 -12.08 17.23 -1.44
C LEU A 237 -11.17 17.07 -2.66
N VAL A 238 -11.54 16.16 -3.57
CA VAL A 238 -10.76 15.91 -4.80
C VAL A 238 -10.88 17.07 -5.77
N GLU A 239 -12.07 17.67 -5.95
CA GLU A 239 -12.29 18.85 -6.76
C GLU A 239 -11.52 20.06 -6.23
N ALA A 240 -11.52 20.27 -4.92
CA ALA A 240 -10.73 21.32 -4.28
C ALA A 240 -9.23 21.22 -4.58
N THR A 241 -8.68 20.00 -4.76
CA THR A 241 -7.27 19.85 -5.22
C THR A 241 -7.05 20.32 -6.66
N ARG A 242 -8.09 20.29 -7.52
CA ARG A 242 -8.01 20.72 -8.93
C ARG A 242 -8.21 22.22 -9.09
N GLU A 243 -9.00 22.84 -8.19
CA GLU A 243 -9.32 24.25 -8.20
C GLU A 243 -8.29 25.10 -7.45
N SER A 244 -7.52 24.50 -6.55
CA SER A 244 -6.53 25.19 -5.75
C SER A 244 -5.32 25.65 -6.58
N GLU A 245 -4.93 26.91 -6.44
CA GLU A 245 -3.71 27.48 -7.03
C GLU A 245 -2.41 26.86 -6.46
N LEU A 246 -2.50 26.11 -5.37
CA LEU A 246 -1.36 25.42 -4.77
C LEU A 246 -0.87 24.25 -5.63
N PHE A 247 -1.72 23.72 -6.51
CA PHE A 247 -1.39 22.59 -7.35
C PHE A 247 -1.39 22.96 -8.84
N SER A 248 -0.39 22.49 -9.57
CA SER A 248 -0.37 22.50 -11.03
C SER A 248 -1.12 21.30 -11.63
N MET A 249 -1.33 20.23 -10.82
CA MET A 249 -2.11 19.06 -11.15
C MET A 249 -2.82 18.58 -9.90
N GLY A 250 -4.15 18.52 -9.95
CA GLY A 250 -4.99 17.98 -8.89
C GLY A 250 -5.22 16.46 -9.05
N ALA A 251 -5.85 15.85 -8.06
CA ALA A 251 -6.05 14.42 -8.02
C ALA A 251 -7.06 13.91 -9.08
N SER A 252 -6.81 12.71 -9.59
CA SER A 252 -7.66 12.02 -10.57
C SER A 252 -8.92 11.41 -9.93
N PRO A 253 -9.92 10.97 -10.71
CA PRO A 253 -11.04 10.19 -10.19
C PRO A 253 -10.61 8.87 -9.51
N ARG A 254 -9.46 8.29 -9.90
CA ARG A 254 -8.86 7.15 -9.20
C ARG A 254 -8.51 7.51 -7.75
N GLY A 255 -8.06 8.75 -7.50
CA GLY A 255 -7.79 9.27 -6.16
C GLY A 255 -9.04 9.29 -5.28
N ALA A 256 -10.19 9.72 -5.81
CA ALA A 256 -11.47 9.69 -5.08
C ALA A 256 -11.86 8.25 -4.71
N ASN A 257 -11.73 7.31 -5.67
CA ASN A 257 -12.03 5.90 -5.43
C ASN A 257 -11.06 5.27 -4.42
N ALA A 258 -9.79 5.62 -4.48
CA ALA A 258 -8.79 5.16 -3.50
C ALA A 258 -9.09 5.69 -2.09
N LEU A 259 -9.49 6.96 -1.94
CA LEU A 259 -9.94 7.53 -0.67
C LEU A 259 -11.12 6.76 -0.11
N LEU A 260 -12.15 6.50 -0.91
CA LEU A 260 -13.32 5.74 -0.50
C LEU A 260 -12.94 4.34 0.00
N ARG A 261 -12.14 3.62 -0.77
CA ARG A 261 -11.72 2.25 -0.42
C ARG A 261 -10.89 2.21 0.85
N MET A 262 -9.94 3.14 1.00
CA MET A 262 -9.12 3.25 2.21
C MET A 262 -9.96 3.63 3.43
N SER A 263 -10.90 4.56 3.28
CA SER A 263 -11.79 4.98 4.38
C SER A 263 -12.69 3.84 4.85
N ARG A 264 -13.20 3.01 3.94
CA ARG A 264 -13.95 1.79 4.28
C ARG A 264 -13.09 0.79 5.05
N ALA A 265 -11.85 0.57 4.62
CA ALA A 265 -10.90 -0.29 5.32
C ALA A 265 -10.59 0.24 6.74
N MET A 266 -10.39 1.55 6.90
CA MET A 266 -10.19 2.18 8.22
C MET A 266 -11.41 2.00 9.14
N ALA A 267 -12.61 2.11 8.60
CA ALA A 267 -13.84 1.86 9.36
C ALA A 267 -13.94 0.40 9.83
N VAL A 268 -13.60 -0.58 8.95
CA VAL A 268 -13.53 -2.01 9.31
C VAL A 268 -12.52 -2.24 10.42
N LEU A 269 -11.30 -1.71 10.30
CA LEU A 269 -10.27 -1.82 11.35
C LEU A 269 -10.75 -1.26 12.69
N SER A 270 -11.60 -0.24 12.65
CA SER A 270 -12.21 0.39 13.84
C SER A 270 -13.46 -0.35 14.35
N GLY A 271 -13.82 -1.49 13.77
CA GLY A 271 -15.03 -2.26 14.15
C GLY A 271 -16.34 -1.55 13.83
N ARG A 272 -16.34 -0.59 12.89
CA ARG A 272 -17.53 0.15 12.51
C ARG A 272 -18.14 -0.43 11.21
N GLU A 273 -19.45 -0.28 11.09
CA GLU A 273 -20.21 -0.70 9.91
C GLU A 273 -20.52 0.48 8.94
N TYR A 274 -19.90 1.64 9.20
CA TYR A 274 -20.06 2.85 8.40
C TYR A 274 -18.80 3.71 8.42
N VAL A 275 -18.61 4.50 7.36
CA VAL A 275 -17.50 5.44 7.21
C VAL A 275 -17.84 6.77 7.87
N VAL A 276 -16.84 7.38 8.55
CA VAL A 276 -16.93 8.72 9.12
C VAL A 276 -15.88 9.64 8.47
N PRO A 277 -16.07 10.97 8.50
CA PRO A 277 -15.10 11.92 7.92
C PRO A 277 -13.67 11.78 8.48
N GLY A 278 -13.54 11.31 9.72
CA GLY A 278 -12.25 11.03 10.34
C GLY A 278 -11.42 9.96 9.61
N ASP A 279 -12.08 8.96 9.03
CA ASP A 279 -11.39 7.91 8.26
C ASP A 279 -10.74 8.47 7.00
N ILE A 280 -11.45 9.41 6.35
CA ILE A 280 -10.95 10.12 5.16
C ILE A 280 -9.75 10.99 5.54
N ALA A 281 -9.89 11.78 6.61
CA ALA A 281 -8.85 12.69 7.08
C ALA A 281 -7.55 11.95 7.43
N GLU A 282 -7.65 10.76 7.99
CA GLU A 282 -6.50 9.95 8.43
C GLU A 282 -5.66 9.43 7.26
N VAL A 283 -6.28 9.15 6.11
CA VAL A 283 -5.60 8.57 4.94
C VAL A 283 -5.42 9.58 3.79
N PHE A 284 -5.91 10.79 3.94
CA PHE A 284 -5.99 11.80 2.88
C PHE A 284 -4.64 12.07 2.21
N ASN A 285 -3.62 12.37 3.01
CA ASN A 285 -2.29 12.68 2.52
C ASN A 285 -1.59 11.46 1.91
N ASP A 286 -1.78 10.29 2.50
CA ASP A 286 -1.16 9.04 2.01
C ASP A 286 -1.76 8.59 0.67
N VAL A 287 -3.04 8.86 0.47
CA VAL A 287 -3.75 8.53 -0.78
C VAL A 287 -3.51 9.58 -1.86
N LEU A 288 -3.58 10.87 -1.54
CA LEU A 288 -3.50 11.93 -2.55
C LEU A 288 -2.09 12.48 -2.78
N GLY A 289 -1.16 12.30 -1.83
CA GLY A 289 0.15 12.93 -1.89
C GLY A 289 1.02 12.58 -3.11
N HIS A 290 0.78 11.43 -3.74
CA HIS A 290 1.46 11.02 -4.99
C HIS A 290 0.62 11.27 -6.25
N ARG A 291 -0.58 11.85 -6.10
CA ARG A 291 -1.54 12.12 -7.16
C ARG A 291 -1.69 13.61 -7.49
N VAL A 292 -1.03 14.45 -6.73
CA VAL A 292 -1.04 15.91 -6.91
C VAL A 292 0.36 16.43 -7.14
N LYS A 293 0.47 17.59 -7.83
CA LYS A 293 1.75 18.23 -8.10
C LYS A 293 1.69 19.69 -7.71
N LEU A 294 2.58 20.11 -6.83
CA LEU A 294 2.66 21.51 -6.43
C LEU A 294 2.90 22.45 -7.60
N ALA A 295 2.22 23.59 -7.61
CA ALA A 295 2.50 24.71 -8.47
C ALA A 295 3.92 25.26 -8.21
N ALA A 296 4.54 25.84 -9.23
CA ALA A 296 5.90 26.36 -9.12
C ALA A 296 6.04 27.39 -7.98
N ARG A 297 5.04 28.27 -7.81
CA ARG A 297 5.00 29.27 -6.74
C ARG A 297 4.97 28.65 -5.34
N ALA A 298 4.12 27.65 -5.12
CA ALA A 298 4.02 26.96 -3.82
C ALA A 298 5.35 26.26 -3.47
N ARG A 299 5.98 25.60 -4.47
CA ARG A 299 7.29 24.95 -4.31
C ARG A 299 8.40 25.96 -4.01
N ALA A 300 8.41 27.11 -4.70
CA ALA A 300 9.39 28.17 -4.47
C ALA A 300 9.29 28.76 -3.06
N ASN A 301 8.10 28.77 -2.47
CA ASN A 301 7.86 29.18 -1.09
C ASN A 301 8.22 28.09 -0.05
N GLY A 302 8.77 26.95 -0.47
CA GLY A 302 9.18 25.86 0.42
C GLY A 302 8.01 24.97 0.94
N MET A 303 6.80 25.15 0.39
CA MET A 303 5.63 24.36 0.79
C MET A 303 5.81 22.89 0.39
N THR A 304 5.43 21.98 1.27
CA THR A 304 5.37 20.55 1.00
C THR A 304 4.01 20.15 0.43
N VAL A 305 3.94 18.99 -0.25
CA VAL A 305 2.67 18.45 -0.74
C VAL A 305 1.69 18.18 0.42
N ALA A 306 2.19 17.71 1.56
CA ALA A 306 1.37 17.44 2.72
C ALA A 306 0.73 18.71 3.29
N GLU A 307 1.52 19.79 3.45
CA GLU A 307 1.02 21.10 3.90
C GLU A 307 -0.04 21.66 2.95
N ALA A 308 0.20 21.58 1.63
CA ALA A 308 -0.76 22.04 0.64
C ALA A 308 -2.07 21.22 0.67
N LEU A 309 -1.99 19.90 0.84
CA LEU A 309 -3.16 19.05 0.99
C LEU A 309 -3.93 19.34 2.29
N ASP A 310 -3.23 19.56 3.39
CA ASP A 310 -3.85 19.91 4.67
C ASP A 310 -4.55 21.28 4.61
N GLU A 311 -3.96 22.26 3.90
CA GLU A 311 -4.59 23.55 3.64
C GLU A 311 -5.88 23.39 2.84
N VAL A 312 -5.85 22.67 1.72
CA VAL A 312 -7.04 22.40 0.90
C VAL A 312 -8.12 21.67 1.71
N ARG A 313 -7.74 20.64 2.47
CA ARG A 313 -8.68 19.89 3.31
C ARG A 313 -9.35 20.78 4.36
N SER A 314 -8.60 21.73 4.95
CA SER A 314 -9.12 22.64 5.98
C SER A 314 -10.20 23.60 5.45
N GLN A 315 -10.21 23.88 4.15
CA GLN A 315 -11.18 24.76 3.49
C GLN A 315 -12.50 24.04 3.17
N VAL A 316 -12.50 22.70 3.12
CA VAL A 316 -13.69 21.92 2.81
C VAL A 316 -14.48 21.60 4.09
N LYS A 317 -15.76 21.95 4.05
CA LYS A 317 -16.65 21.73 5.21
C LYS A 317 -16.86 20.25 5.48
N VAL A 318 -16.55 19.82 6.70
CA VAL A 318 -16.77 18.45 7.16
C VAL A 318 -18.29 18.21 7.32
N PRO A 319 -18.85 17.14 6.72
CA PRO A 319 -20.26 16.81 6.90
C PRO A 319 -20.55 16.43 8.37
N ARG A 320 -21.73 16.77 8.83
CA ARG A 320 -22.27 16.25 10.10
C ARG A 320 -22.89 14.89 9.79
N THR A 321 -22.28 13.83 10.29
CA THR A 321 -22.79 12.44 10.21
C THR A 321 -23.54 12.08 11.50
#